data_a7695495cd7fa204ba9f2552068f4697
#
_entry.id   a7695495cd7fa204ba9f2552068f4697
#
_cell.length_a   1.000
_cell.length_b   1.000
_cell.length_c   1.000
_cell.angle_alpha   90.00
_cell.angle_beta   90.00
_cell.angle_gamma   90.00
#
_symmetry.space_group_name_H-M   'P 1'
#
loop_
_entity.id
_entity.type
_entity.pdbx_description
1 polymer ?
#
loop_
_entity_poly.entity_id
_entity_poly.type
_entity_poly.pdbx_seq_one_letter_code
_entity_poly.pdbx_strand_id
1 'polypeptide(L)'
;MTVVSDLVGLPDQGRVKMLDWAAAMWNVQGPADERFANAMPAVQEFIGFANTEAVPGRIDPDGWAAHLYQAADRGELPRDKCPGMILDYVAPSLDTTILAITNAIALFAEHPDQWDLLRADRSLIPHAINETLRMESPVPQFSRVLTEDHEIDGVSLPAGSRVALLYGSANRDERHYPDPERFDITRCPSDHLAFGRGERVCVGMNLARLEIGALLERLADRVTRFEILASTPMINNGLRGLEHLEVAVQTG
;
A
#
# COMPACT_ATOMS: atom_id res chain seq x y z
N MET A 1 1.95 10.64 5.72
CA MET A 1 1.68 10.51 7.17
C MET A 1 0.55 11.42 7.64
N THR A 2 0.64 12.72 7.46
CA THR A 2 -0.36 13.69 7.91
C THR A 2 -1.77 13.42 7.38
N VAL A 3 -1.91 13.16 6.08
CA VAL A 3 -3.20 12.91 5.42
C VAL A 3 -4.00 11.80 6.12
N VAL A 4 -3.39 10.63 6.31
CA VAL A 4 -4.07 9.47 6.93
C VAL A 4 -4.42 9.77 8.39
N SER A 5 -3.47 10.35 9.16
CA SER A 5 -3.71 10.67 10.57
C SER A 5 -4.84 11.68 10.75
N ASP A 6 -4.93 12.68 9.88
CA ASP A 6 -5.97 13.71 9.92
C ASP A 6 -7.32 13.12 9.48
N LEU A 7 -7.39 12.32 8.42
CA LEU A 7 -8.62 11.66 7.99
C LEU A 7 -9.17 10.67 9.02
N VAL A 8 -8.28 9.92 9.67
CA VAL A 8 -8.69 8.99 10.74
C VAL A 8 -9.05 9.77 12.02
N GLY A 9 -8.52 10.97 12.18
CA GLY A 9 -8.77 11.83 13.35
C GLY A 9 -7.97 11.39 14.57
N LEU A 10 -6.73 10.91 14.37
CA LEU A 10 -5.89 10.41 15.45
C LEU A 10 -5.20 11.54 16.21
N PRO A 11 -5.01 11.39 17.55
CA PRO A 11 -4.28 12.35 18.35
C PRO A 11 -2.81 12.44 17.91
N ASP A 12 -2.17 13.59 18.15
CA ASP A 12 -0.76 13.83 17.77
C ASP A 12 0.22 12.86 18.45
N GLN A 13 -0.15 12.36 19.60
CA GLN A 13 0.57 11.31 20.30
C GLN A 13 0.58 10.04 19.44
N GLY A 14 1.74 9.55 19.10
CA GLY A 14 1.91 8.37 18.27
C GLY A 14 2.16 8.66 16.79
N ARG A 15 1.86 9.86 16.25
CA ARG A 15 2.13 10.18 14.84
C ARG A 15 3.57 9.93 14.43
N VAL A 16 4.53 10.22 15.29
CA VAL A 16 5.96 9.96 15.04
C VAL A 16 6.31 8.47 14.94
N LYS A 17 5.50 7.58 15.52
CA LYS A 17 5.73 6.12 15.54
C LYS A 17 4.93 5.36 14.49
N MET A 18 4.02 6.02 13.78
CA MET A 18 3.08 5.35 12.88
C MET A 18 3.76 4.58 11.76
N LEU A 19 4.88 5.07 11.20
CA LEU A 19 5.62 4.35 10.17
C LEU A 19 6.27 3.08 10.73
N ASP A 20 6.89 3.16 11.91
CA ASP A 20 7.50 2.01 12.55
C ASP A 20 6.44 0.95 12.90
N TRP A 21 5.28 1.39 13.40
CA TRP A 21 4.15 0.51 13.68
C TRP A 21 3.58 -0.13 12.41
N ALA A 22 3.43 0.63 11.34
CA ALA A 22 2.93 0.13 10.06
C ALA A 22 3.89 -0.93 9.49
N ALA A 23 5.18 -0.64 9.40
CA ALA A 23 6.20 -1.59 8.94
C ALA A 23 6.23 -2.87 9.81
N ALA A 24 6.06 -2.74 11.14
CA ALA A 24 5.99 -3.87 12.05
C ALA A 24 4.76 -4.75 11.78
N MET A 25 3.59 -4.15 11.51
CA MET A 25 2.36 -4.88 11.17
C MET A 25 2.52 -5.74 9.90
N TRP A 26 3.31 -5.30 8.93
CA TRP A 26 3.62 -6.08 7.74
C TRP A 26 4.62 -7.22 8.02
N ASN A 27 5.60 -7.00 8.90
CA ASN A 27 6.56 -8.02 9.27
C ASN A 27 5.93 -9.21 10.01
N VAL A 28 4.90 -8.98 10.83
CA VAL A 28 4.20 -10.07 11.53
C VAL A 28 3.22 -10.86 10.66
N GLN A 29 3.01 -10.48 9.40
CA GLN A 29 2.22 -11.26 8.44
C GLN A 29 3.03 -12.36 7.74
N GLY A 30 4.36 -12.37 7.91
CA GLY A 30 5.26 -13.36 7.34
C GLY A 30 5.50 -14.58 8.25
N PRO A 31 6.58 -15.33 7.97
CA PRO A 31 6.97 -16.45 8.81
C PRO A 31 7.38 -15.97 10.21
N ALA A 32 7.27 -16.86 11.21
CA ALA A 32 7.69 -16.59 12.58
C ALA A 32 9.22 -16.66 12.70
N ASP A 33 9.91 -15.75 12.02
CA ASP A 33 11.36 -15.58 12.00
C ASP A 33 11.82 -14.46 12.95
N GLU A 34 13.09 -14.08 12.86
CA GLU A 34 13.66 -13.00 13.66
C GLU A 34 12.98 -11.64 13.38
N ARG A 35 12.57 -11.35 12.12
CA ARG A 35 11.84 -10.11 11.80
C ARG A 35 10.49 -10.07 12.48
N PHE A 36 9.77 -11.19 12.48
CA PHE A 36 8.51 -11.31 13.22
C PHE A 36 8.73 -11.02 14.70
N ALA A 37 9.74 -11.65 15.33
CA ALA A 37 10.03 -11.47 16.74
C ALA A 37 10.41 -10.02 17.07
N ASN A 38 11.24 -9.39 16.24
CA ASN A 38 11.67 -8.00 16.40
C ASN A 38 10.54 -6.98 16.17
N ALA A 39 9.53 -7.32 15.38
CA ALA A 39 8.37 -6.45 15.11
C ALA A 39 7.34 -6.46 16.26
N MET A 40 7.23 -7.54 17.01
CA MET A 40 6.19 -7.74 18.03
C MET A 40 6.09 -6.62 19.08
N PRO A 41 7.17 -6.03 19.62
CA PRO A 41 7.06 -4.92 20.55
C PRO A 41 6.35 -3.69 19.97
N ALA A 42 6.67 -3.32 18.73
CA ALA A 42 6.03 -2.19 18.04
C ALA A 42 4.55 -2.49 17.71
N VAL A 43 4.22 -3.72 17.34
CA VAL A 43 2.83 -4.16 17.14
C VAL A 43 2.03 -4.06 18.45
N GLN A 44 2.60 -4.51 19.58
CA GLN A 44 1.95 -4.42 20.88
C GLN A 44 1.73 -2.97 21.32
N GLU A 45 2.71 -2.10 21.06
CA GLU A 45 2.58 -0.67 21.33
C GLU A 45 1.47 -0.04 20.48
N PHE A 46 1.38 -0.39 19.20
CA PHE A 46 0.33 0.11 18.31
C PHE A 46 -1.06 -0.37 18.74
N ILE A 47 -1.21 -1.63 19.12
CA ILE A 47 -2.45 -2.16 19.69
C ILE A 47 -2.80 -1.41 20.99
N GLY A 48 -1.82 -1.17 21.85
CA GLY A 48 -1.98 -0.37 23.06
C GLY A 48 -2.50 1.04 22.74
N PHE A 49 -1.87 1.73 21.79
CA PHE A 49 -2.30 3.06 21.33
C PHE A 49 -3.74 3.05 20.83
N ALA A 50 -4.11 2.08 20.00
CA ALA A 50 -5.49 1.98 19.49
C ALA A 50 -6.54 1.79 20.60
N ASN A 51 -6.18 1.10 21.69
CA ASN A 51 -7.08 0.83 22.80
C ASN A 51 -7.13 1.94 23.86
N THR A 52 -6.12 2.80 23.96
CA THR A 52 -6.03 3.81 25.03
C THR A 52 -6.08 5.25 24.54
N GLU A 53 -5.55 5.51 23.33
CA GLU A 53 -5.44 6.85 22.79
C GLU A 53 -6.42 7.12 21.65
N ALA A 54 -6.65 6.12 20.75
CA ALA A 54 -7.58 6.25 19.63
C ALA A 54 -9.03 5.96 20.08
N VAL A 55 -9.48 6.61 21.13
CA VAL A 55 -10.78 6.38 21.78
C VAL A 55 -11.62 7.65 21.83
N PRO A 56 -12.96 7.55 21.95
CA PRO A 56 -13.85 8.72 22.09
C PRO A 56 -13.37 9.69 23.19
N GLY A 57 -13.37 10.97 22.87
CA GLY A 57 -12.87 12.04 23.74
C GLY A 57 -11.39 12.37 23.57
N ARG A 58 -10.62 11.54 22.81
CA ARG A 58 -9.22 11.80 22.46
C ARG A 58 -9.00 11.91 20.93
N ILE A 59 -9.93 11.37 20.14
CA ILE A 59 -9.94 11.45 18.68
C ILE A 59 -10.75 12.64 18.20
N ASP A 60 -10.50 13.08 16.98
CA ASP A 60 -11.32 14.08 16.31
C ASP A 60 -12.75 13.54 16.11
N PRO A 61 -13.79 14.25 16.58
CA PRO A 61 -15.17 13.82 16.46
C PRO A 61 -15.68 13.69 15.01
N ASP A 62 -15.02 14.38 14.07
CA ASP A 62 -15.35 14.34 12.64
C ASP A 62 -14.47 13.35 11.86
N GLY A 63 -13.50 12.70 12.51
CA GLY A 63 -12.61 11.71 11.88
C GLY A 63 -13.26 10.33 11.68
N TRP A 64 -12.67 9.52 10.82
CA TRP A 64 -13.16 8.17 10.54
C TRP A 64 -13.21 7.26 11.78
N ALA A 65 -12.25 7.41 12.70
CA ALA A 65 -12.26 6.66 13.95
C ALA A 65 -13.53 6.96 14.78
N ALA A 66 -13.95 8.23 14.83
CA ALA A 66 -15.18 8.60 15.53
C ALA A 66 -16.43 7.99 14.86
N HIS A 67 -16.47 7.93 13.53
CA HIS A 67 -17.56 7.27 12.79
C HIS A 67 -17.68 5.79 13.12
N LEU A 68 -16.56 5.07 13.33
CA LEU A 68 -16.59 3.67 13.78
C LEU A 68 -17.25 3.53 15.16
N TYR A 69 -16.86 4.37 16.12
CA TYR A 69 -17.48 4.36 17.45
C TYR A 69 -18.96 4.75 17.42
N GLN A 70 -19.33 5.73 16.60
CA GLN A 70 -20.74 6.10 16.39
C GLN A 70 -21.55 4.93 15.78
N ALA A 71 -20.99 4.20 14.82
CA ALA A 71 -21.62 3.01 14.27
C ALA A 71 -21.79 1.91 15.34
N ALA A 72 -20.78 1.73 16.20
CA ALA A 72 -20.89 0.80 17.32
C ALA A 72 -21.97 1.22 18.33
N ASP A 73 -22.09 2.53 18.63
CA ASP A 73 -23.13 3.04 19.53
C ASP A 73 -24.56 2.87 18.96
N ARG A 74 -24.70 2.79 17.62
CA ARG A 74 -25.95 2.42 16.94
C ARG A 74 -26.19 0.90 16.84
N GLY A 75 -25.24 0.09 17.33
CA GLY A 75 -25.32 -1.39 17.27
C GLY A 75 -25.02 -2.01 15.91
N GLU A 76 -24.41 -1.25 14.98
CA GLU A 76 -24.06 -1.72 13.63
C GLU A 76 -22.82 -2.62 13.63
N LEU A 77 -21.96 -2.48 14.64
CA LEU A 77 -20.77 -3.31 14.84
C LEU A 77 -20.45 -3.44 16.35
N PRO A 78 -19.75 -4.51 16.78
CA PRO A 78 -19.30 -4.66 18.14
C PRO A 78 -18.23 -3.59 18.50
N ARG A 79 -18.41 -2.91 19.64
CA ARG A 79 -17.54 -1.81 20.06
C ARG A 79 -16.09 -2.25 20.31
N ASP A 80 -15.87 -3.49 20.73
CA ASP A 80 -14.55 -4.08 20.92
C ASP A 80 -13.77 -4.27 19.64
N LYS A 81 -14.42 -4.17 18.46
CA LYS A 81 -13.77 -4.22 17.15
C LYS A 81 -13.23 -2.87 16.67
N CYS A 82 -13.70 -1.76 17.22
CA CYS A 82 -13.28 -0.43 16.77
C CYS A 82 -11.76 -0.21 16.81
N PRO A 83 -11.01 -0.57 17.88
CA PRO A 83 -9.57 -0.42 17.89
C PRO A 83 -8.88 -1.20 16.76
N GLY A 84 -9.28 -2.46 16.52
CA GLY A 84 -8.72 -3.25 15.42
C GLY A 84 -9.00 -2.65 14.05
N MET A 85 -10.21 -2.14 13.82
CA MET A 85 -10.57 -1.48 12.56
C MET A 85 -9.79 -0.17 12.34
N ILE A 86 -9.45 0.56 13.40
CA ILE A 86 -8.58 1.73 13.31
C ILE A 86 -7.17 1.33 12.86
N LEU A 87 -6.62 0.23 13.39
CA LEU A 87 -5.34 -0.32 12.94
C LEU A 87 -5.39 -0.70 11.45
N ASP A 88 -6.52 -1.30 11.00
CA ASP A 88 -6.72 -1.67 9.59
C ASP A 88 -6.84 -0.46 8.65
N TYR A 89 -7.20 0.73 9.15
CA TYR A 89 -7.13 1.96 8.36
C TYR A 89 -5.71 2.54 8.32
N VAL A 90 -4.98 2.50 9.41
CA VAL A 90 -3.70 3.21 9.55
C VAL A 90 -2.54 2.41 8.95
N ALA A 91 -2.34 1.17 9.39
CA ALA A 91 -1.15 0.41 9.01
C ALA A 91 -1.00 0.22 7.48
N PRO A 92 -2.03 -0.22 6.73
CA PRO A 92 -1.85 -0.44 5.29
C PRO A 92 -1.83 0.85 4.47
N SER A 93 -2.29 1.99 5.02
CA SER A 93 -2.41 3.24 4.27
C SER A 93 -1.12 4.03 4.16
N LEU A 94 -0.15 3.78 5.05
CA LEU A 94 1.10 4.55 5.11
C LEU A 94 2.15 3.98 4.15
N ASP A 95 2.67 2.81 4.47
CA ASP A 95 3.82 2.24 3.76
C ASP A 95 3.52 1.97 2.29
N THR A 96 2.35 1.42 1.98
CA THR A 96 2.02 1.02 0.60
C THR A 96 1.94 2.20 -0.35
N THR A 97 1.38 3.33 0.09
CA THR A 97 1.30 4.56 -0.74
C THR A 97 2.69 5.20 -0.87
N ILE A 98 3.48 5.22 0.21
CA ILE A 98 4.88 5.71 0.16
C ILE A 98 5.69 4.88 -0.82
N LEU A 99 5.62 3.54 -0.74
CA LEU A 99 6.32 2.64 -1.64
C LEU A 99 5.86 2.80 -3.09
N ALA A 100 4.56 2.96 -3.33
CA ALA A 100 4.04 3.21 -4.68
C ALA A 100 4.60 4.51 -5.28
N ILE A 101 4.69 5.58 -4.49
CA ILE A 101 5.29 6.86 -4.90
C ILE A 101 6.78 6.70 -5.17
N THR A 102 7.51 6.05 -4.27
CA THR A 102 8.95 5.82 -4.39
C THR A 102 9.25 4.98 -5.64
N ASN A 103 8.47 3.92 -5.87
CA ASN A 103 8.58 3.07 -7.05
C ASN A 103 8.28 3.85 -8.35
N ALA A 104 7.27 4.74 -8.34
CA ALA A 104 6.95 5.59 -9.50
C ALA A 104 8.14 6.51 -9.85
N ILE A 105 8.73 7.18 -8.85
CA ILE A 105 9.89 8.07 -9.05
C ILE A 105 11.09 7.27 -9.59
N ALA A 106 11.35 6.08 -9.04
CA ALA A 106 12.42 5.22 -9.51
C ALA A 106 12.22 4.79 -10.97
N LEU A 107 11.01 4.32 -11.31
CA LEU A 107 10.67 3.93 -12.69
C LEU A 107 10.80 5.11 -13.67
N PHE A 108 10.37 6.31 -13.30
CA PHE A 108 10.54 7.49 -14.15
C PHE A 108 11.99 7.96 -14.26
N ALA A 109 12.83 7.72 -13.25
CA ALA A 109 14.27 7.98 -13.34
C ALA A 109 14.95 6.99 -14.31
N GLU A 110 14.54 5.72 -14.29
CA GLU A 110 15.05 4.67 -15.18
C GLU A 110 14.50 4.78 -16.61
N HIS A 111 13.28 5.36 -16.78
CA HIS A 111 12.58 5.52 -18.05
C HIS A 111 12.24 6.99 -18.32
N PRO A 112 13.21 7.83 -18.60
CA PRO A 112 13.01 9.28 -18.76
C PRO A 112 12.12 9.66 -19.95
N ASP A 113 12.06 8.84 -20.99
CA ASP A 113 11.12 9.00 -22.10
C ASP A 113 9.66 8.90 -21.65
N GLN A 114 9.36 8.03 -20.68
CA GLN A 114 8.03 7.90 -20.09
C GLN A 114 7.69 9.10 -19.19
N TRP A 115 8.70 9.68 -18.52
CA TRP A 115 8.52 10.92 -17.77
C TRP A 115 8.23 12.10 -18.70
N ASP A 116 8.94 12.22 -19.81
CA ASP A 116 8.71 13.26 -20.82
C ASP A 116 7.31 13.15 -21.43
N LEU A 117 6.85 11.91 -21.69
CA LEU A 117 5.51 11.65 -22.19
C LEU A 117 4.43 12.10 -21.18
N LEU A 118 4.59 11.76 -19.89
CA LEU A 118 3.66 12.16 -18.83
C LEU A 118 3.65 13.68 -18.63
N ARG A 119 4.81 14.34 -18.76
CA ARG A 119 4.90 15.81 -18.70
C ARG A 119 4.19 16.47 -19.87
N ALA A 120 4.24 15.88 -21.05
CA ALA A 120 3.59 16.38 -22.26
C ALA A 120 2.06 16.17 -22.22
N ASP A 121 1.60 15.06 -21.62
CA ASP A 121 0.18 14.70 -21.51
C ASP A 121 -0.20 14.24 -20.10
N ARG A 122 -0.77 15.15 -19.31
CA ARG A 122 -1.20 14.88 -17.92
C ARG A 122 -2.38 13.90 -17.84
N SER A 123 -3.11 13.67 -18.91
CA SER A 123 -4.19 12.68 -18.92
C SER A 123 -3.67 11.25 -18.72
N LEU A 124 -2.37 11.02 -18.89
CA LEU A 124 -1.69 9.74 -18.65
C LEU A 124 -1.40 9.46 -17.16
N ILE A 125 -1.60 10.42 -16.24
CA ILE A 125 -1.33 10.20 -14.81
C ILE A 125 -2.05 8.96 -14.24
N PRO A 126 -3.34 8.73 -14.48
CA PRO A 126 -4.00 7.51 -14.01
C PRO A 126 -3.41 6.22 -14.59
N HIS A 127 -2.96 6.24 -15.84
CA HIS A 127 -2.32 5.11 -16.51
C HIS A 127 -0.94 4.85 -15.91
N ALA A 128 -0.15 5.89 -15.69
CA ALA A 128 1.16 5.82 -15.06
C ALA A 128 1.09 5.22 -13.64
N ILE A 129 0.08 5.60 -12.86
CA ILE A 129 -0.18 5.02 -11.53
C ILE A 129 -0.45 3.52 -11.65
N ASN A 130 -1.36 3.12 -12.54
CA ASN A 130 -1.70 1.71 -12.71
C ASN A 130 -0.51 0.90 -13.25
N GLU A 131 0.27 1.43 -14.19
CA GLU A 131 1.45 0.74 -14.72
C GLU A 131 2.56 0.61 -13.67
N THR A 132 2.79 1.65 -12.85
CA THR A 132 3.69 1.57 -11.70
C THR A 132 3.27 0.46 -10.75
N LEU A 133 2.00 0.42 -10.37
CA LEU A 133 1.45 -0.58 -9.46
C LEU A 133 1.47 -1.99 -10.06
N ARG A 134 1.28 -2.12 -11.38
CA ARG A 134 1.43 -3.39 -12.07
C ARG A 134 2.85 -3.91 -11.96
N MET A 135 3.84 -3.09 -12.29
CA MET A 135 5.25 -3.49 -12.29
C MET A 135 5.82 -3.66 -10.89
N GLU A 136 5.57 -2.72 -10.01
CA GLU A 136 6.14 -2.68 -8.66
C GLU A 136 5.02 -2.59 -7.62
N SER A 137 4.28 -3.70 -7.47
CA SER A 137 3.23 -3.83 -6.46
C SER A 137 3.83 -3.75 -5.06
N PRO A 138 3.46 -2.77 -4.22
CA PRO A 138 3.96 -2.69 -2.84
C PRO A 138 3.65 -3.93 -2.01
N VAL A 139 2.51 -4.57 -2.26
CA VAL A 139 2.13 -5.86 -1.67
C VAL A 139 2.18 -6.92 -2.77
N PRO A 140 3.28 -7.72 -2.85
CA PRO A 140 3.48 -8.64 -3.95
C PRO A 140 2.63 -9.92 -3.85
N GLN A 141 2.10 -10.23 -2.66
CA GLN A 141 1.32 -11.43 -2.41
C GLN A 141 0.41 -11.31 -1.20
N PHE A 142 -0.67 -12.09 -1.22
CA PHE A 142 -1.46 -12.40 -0.03
C PHE A 142 -1.83 -13.88 -0.01
N SER A 143 -2.05 -14.44 1.18
CA SER A 143 -2.56 -15.80 1.31
C SER A 143 -4.07 -15.85 1.50
N ARG A 144 -4.65 -17.01 1.13
CA ARG A 144 -6.03 -17.40 1.40
C ARG A 144 -6.03 -18.78 2.03
N VAL A 145 -7.02 -19.01 2.88
CA VAL A 145 -7.32 -20.35 3.40
C VAL A 145 -8.53 -20.85 2.63
N LEU A 146 -8.44 -22.05 2.10
CA LEU A 146 -9.54 -22.68 1.38
C LEU A 146 -10.63 -23.13 2.38
N THR A 147 -11.87 -22.79 2.09
CA THR A 147 -13.03 -23.19 2.92
C THR A 147 -13.61 -24.54 2.52
N GLU A 148 -13.28 -25.02 1.33
CA GLU A 148 -13.69 -26.31 0.76
C GLU A 148 -12.55 -26.88 -0.08
N ASP A 149 -12.65 -28.17 -0.47
CA ASP A 149 -11.70 -28.81 -1.36
C ASP A 149 -11.72 -28.14 -2.73
N HIS A 150 -10.55 -27.92 -3.30
CA HIS A 150 -10.39 -27.26 -4.59
C HIS A 150 -9.36 -27.98 -5.46
N GLU A 151 -9.49 -27.88 -6.78
CA GLU A 151 -8.51 -28.39 -7.71
C GLU A 151 -8.00 -27.26 -8.62
N ILE A 152 -6.68 -27.16 -8.77
CA ILE A 152 -6.03 -26.20 -9.67
C ILE A 152 -5.04 -26.96 -10.52
N ASP A 153 -5.23 -26.98 -11.83
CA ASP A 153 -4.36 -27.63 -12.81
C ASP A 153 -4.04 -29.11 -12.45
N GLY A 154 -5.05 -29.86 -11.99
CA GLY A 154 -4.91 -31.25 -11.60
C GLY A 154 -4.29 -31.48 -10.20
N VAL A 155 -3.99 -30.41 -9.46
CA VAL A 155 -3.50 -30.50 -8.09
C VAL A 155 -4.69 -30.34 -7.11
N SER A 156 -4.96 -31.37 -6.32
CA SER A 156 -5.99 -31.33 -5.29
C SER A 156 -5.50 -30.57 -4.05
N LEU A 157 -6.28 -29.60 -3.64
CA LEU A 157 -6.02 -28.73 -2.50
C LEU A 157 -7.16 -28.91 -1.49
N PRO A 158 -6.95 -29.61 -0.37
CA PRO A 158 -8.01 -29.85 0.62
C PRO A 158 -8.40 -28.56 1.35
N ALA A 159 -9.63 -28.53 1.86
CA ALA A 159 -10.12 -27.49 2.77
C ALA A 159 -9.13 -27.26 3.92
N GLY A 160 -8.95 -26.03 4.33
CA GLY A 160 -7.94 -25.61 5.31
C GLY A 160 -6.54 -25.39 4.74
N SER A 161 -6.27 -25.75 3.49
CA SER A 161 -5.00 -25.43 2.82
C SER A 161 -4.81 -23.92 2.72
N ARG A 162 -3.56 -23.47 2.94
CA ARG A 162 -3.17 -22.08 2.69
C ARG A 162 -2.54 -21.95 1.31
N VAL A 163 -3.09 -21.09 0.47
CA VAL A 163 -2.57 -20.78 -0.86
C VAL A 163 -2.04 -19.35 -0.90
N ALA A 164 -0.90 -19.14 -1.54
CA ALA A 164 -0.34 -17.81 -1.78
C ALA A 164 -0.81 -17.32 -3.17
N LEU A 165 -1.42 -16.14 -3.19
CA LEU A 165 -1.79 -15.44 -4.41
C LEU A 165 -0.65 -14.48 -4.76
N LEU A 166 0.13 -14.81 -5.78
CA LEU A 166 1.33 -14.08 -6.19
C LEU A 166 0.95 -12.92 -7.14
N TYR A 167 0.49 -11.81 -6.60
CA TYR A 167 0.04 -10.64 -7.38
C TYR A 167 1.16 -10.06 -8.24
N GLY A 168 2.38 -9.94 -7.69
CA GLY A 168 3.52 -9.43 -8.44
C GLY A 168 3.88 -10.29 -9.65
N SER A 169 3.76 -11.61 -9.54
CA SER A 169 3.96 -12.54 -10.65
C SER A 169 2.82 -12.43 -11.68
N ALA A 170 1.58 -12.42 -11.21
CA ALA A 170 0.42 -12.32 -12.10
C ALA A 170 0.39 -11.00 -12.88
N ASN A 171 0.86 -9.91 -12.29
CA ASN A 171 0.98 -8.61 -12.94
C ASN A 171 2.08 -8.56 -14.01
N ARG A 172 2.93 -9.58 -14.08
CA ARG A 172 4.00 -9.74 -15.08
C ARG A 172 3.81 -10.99 -15.93
N ASP A 173 2.59 -11.56 -15.97
CA ASP A 173 2.26 -12.72 -16.79
C ASP A 173 2.22 -12.33 -18.27
N GLU A 174 3.14 -12.87 -19.07
CA GLU A 174 3.25 -12.60 -20.51
C GLU A 174 2.02 -13.09 -21.31
N ARG A 175 1.24 -14.02 -20.75
CA ARG A 175 -0.02 -14.50 -21.36
C ARG A 175 -1.11 -13.42 -21.26
N HIS A 176 -0.98 -12.47 -20.35
CA HIS A 176 -1.94 -11.40 -20.12
C HIS A 176 -1.42 -10.02 -20.53
N TYR A 177 -0.15 -9.74 -20.24
CA TYR A 177 0.50 -8.46 -20.54
C TYR A 177 1.61 -8.67 -21.59
N PRO A 178 1.42 -8.25 -22.87
CA PRO A 178 2.51 -8.23 -23.84
C PRO A 178 3.69 -7.40 -23.35
N ASP A 179 4.92 -7.89 -23.50
CA ASP A 179 6.15 -7.25 -23.01
C ASP A 179 6.03 -6.82 -21.52
N PRO A 180 5.75 -7.76 -20.57
CA PRO A 180 5.37 -7.43 -19.22
C PRO A 180 6.45 -6.70 -18.41
N GLU A 181 7.71 -6.84 -18.80
CA GLU A 181 8.86 -6.18 -18.19
C GLU A 181 9.08 -4.74 -18.67
N ARG A 182 8.38 -4.31 -19.73
CA ARG A 182 8.46 -2.96 -20.25
C ARG A 182 7.57 -2.02 -19.43
N PHE A 183 8.14 -0.95 -18.88
CA PHE A 183 7.39 0.15 -18.30
C PHE A 183 6.82 1.03 -19.42
N ASP A 184 5.51 1.08 -19.53
CA ASP A 184 4.82 1.78 -20.60
C ASP A 184 3.52 2.41 -20.07
N ILE A 185 3.55 3.71 -19.80
CA ILE A 185 2.40 4.43 -19.24
C ILE A 185 1.22 4.59 -20.21
N THR A 186 1.36 4.16 -21.46
CA THR A 186 0.25 4.13 -22.42
C THR A 186 -0.56 2.84 -22.34
N ARG A 187 -0.09 1.84 -21.62
CA ARG A 187 -0.68 0.49 -21.51
C ARG A 187 -2.08 0.48 -20.88
N CYS A 188 -2.41 1.39 -19.96
CA CYS A 188 -3.68 1.43 -19.23
C CYS A 188 -4.10 0.10 -18.55
N PRO A 189 -3.27 -0.51 -17.69
CA PRO A 189 -3.56 -1.80 -17.06
C PRO A 189 -4.56 -1.61 -15.90
N SER A 190 -5.86 -1.52 -16.21
CA SER A 190 -6.91 -1.30 -15.20
C SER A 190 -7.26 -2.54 -14.37
N ASP A 191 -6.79 -3.70 -14.79
CA ASP A 191 -7.09 -5.03 -14.24
C ASP A 191 -5.93 -5.67 -13.48
N HIS A 192 -4.86 -4.91 -13.23
CA HIS A 192 -3.75 -5.38 -12.41
C HIS A 192 -4.21 -5.78 -10.99
N LEU A 193 -3.49 -6.70 -10.36
CA LEU A 193 -3.84 -7.26 -9.05
C LEU A 193 -3.18 -6.56 -7.85
N ALA A 194 -2.50 -5.42 -8.03
CA ALA A 194 -1.83 -4.73 -6.93
C ALA A 194 -2.77 -4.28 -5.80
N PHE A 195 -4.05 -4.04 -6.12
CA PHE A 195 -5.10 -3.76 -5.14
C PHE A 195 -5.92 -4.99 -4.74
N GLY A 196 -5.53 -6.18 -5.17
CA GLY A 196 -6.33 -7.39 -5.04
C GLY A 196 -7.57 -7.37 -5.94
N ARG A 197 -8.49 -8.33 -5.72
CA ARG A 197 -9.74 -8.45 -6.48
C ARG A 197 -10.85 -9.08 -5.64
N GLY A 198 -12.11 -8.84 -6.04
CA GLY A 198 -13.30 -9.41 -5.40
C GLY A 198 -13.64 -8.71 -4.09
N GLU A 199 -14.22 -9.44 -3.15
CA GLU A 199 -14.69 -8.90 -1.85
C GLU A 199 -13.58 -8.29 -0.99
N ARG A 200 -12.32 -8.65 -1.25
CA ARG A 200 -11.14 -8.16 -0.54
C ARG A 200 -10.32 -7.14 -1.35
N VAL A 201 -10.94 -6.51 -2.35
CA VAL A 201 -10.30 -5.40 -3.05
C VAL A 201 -9.93 -4.28 -2.07
N CYS A 202 -8.80 -3.62 -2.31
CA CYS A 202 -8.31 -2.55 -1.44
C CYS A 202 -9.35 -1.42 -1.27
N VAL A 203 -9.78 -1.18 -0.04
CA VAL A 203 -10.73 -0.11 0.29
C VAL A 203 -10.11 1.28 0.07
N GLY A 204 -8.78 1.41 0.27
CA GLY A 204 -8.02 2.65 0.12
C GLY A 204 -7.59 2.98 -1.31
N MET A 205 -7.92 2.16 -2.32
CA MET A 205 -7.37 2.33 -3.67
C MET A 205 -7.64 3.70 -4.30
N ASN A 206 -8.79 4.31 -4.00
CA ASN A 206 -9.14 5.64 -4.54
C ASN A 206 -8.33 6.74 -3.85
N LEU A 207 -8.11 6.65 -2.53
CA LEU A 207 -7.26 7.57 -1.79
C LEU A 207 -5.80 7.46 -2.24
N ALA A 208 -5.27 6.25 -2.36
CA ALA A 208 -3.91 6.03 -2.84
C ALA A 208 -3.68 6.61 -4.25
N ARG A 209 -4.62 6.38 -5.18
CA ARG A 209 -4.56 6.96 -6.53
C ARG A 209 -4.60 8.49 -6.51
N LEU A 210 -5.42 9.08 -5.63
CA LEU A 210 -5.51 10.53 -5.46
C LEU A 210 -4.19 11.11 -4.95
N GLU A 211 -3.60 10.52 -3.91
CA GLU A 211 -2.34 10.98 -3.32
C GLU A 211 -1.17 10.87 -4.31
N ILE A 212 -1.03 9.72 -4.97
CA ILE A 212 0.02 9.50 -5.97
C ILE A 212 -0.18 10.47 -7.15
N GLY A 213 -1.42 10.60 -7.62
CA GLY A 213 -1.75 11.48 -8.75
C GLY A 213 -1.45 12.95 -8.47
N ALA A 214 -1.86 13.44 -7.30
CA ALA A 214 -1.58 14.82 -6.88
C ALA A 214 -0.09 15.12 -6.79
N LEU A 215 0.70 14.15 -6.32
CA LEU A 215 2.16 14.30 -6.27
C LEU A 215 2.78 14.27 -7.67
N LEU A 216 2.41 13.31 -8.53
CA LEU A 216 2.92 13.21 -9.90
C LEU A 216 2.60 14.48 -10.70
N GLU A 217 1.40 15.03 -10.54
CA GLU A 217 1.01 16.29 -11.19
C GLU A 217 1.94 17.44 -10.77
N ARG A 218 2.20 17.59 -9.46
CA ARG A 218 3.08 18.63 -8.93
C ARG A 218 4.55 18.44 -9.31
N LEU A 219 5.01 17.20 -9.34
CA LEU A 219 6.37 16.90 -9.81
C LEU A 219 6.52 17.22 -11.29
N ALA A 220 5.53 16.85 -12.09
CA ALA A 220 5.56 17.09 -13.52
C ALA A 220 5.51 18.58 -13.90
N ASP A 221 5.02 19.47 -13.03
CA ASP A 221 5.07 20.93 -13.21
C ASP A 221 6.47 21.50 -13.00
N ARG A 222 7.30 20.84 -12.18
CA ARG A 222 8.56 21.42 -11.65
C ARG A 222 9.81 20.67 -12.06
N VAL A 223 9.69 19.33 -12.21
CA VAL A 223 10.83 18.44 -12.43
C VAL A 223 10.90 18.07 -13.90
N THR A 224 12.00 18.33 -14.54
CA THR A 224 12.26 17.92 -15.93
C THR A 224 12.93 16.56 -15.99
N ARG A 225 13.72 16.19 -14.97
CA ARG A 225 14.49 14.95 -14.94
C ARG A 225 14.70 14.47 -13.52
N PHE A 226 14.69 13.15 -13.33
CA PHE A 226 15.15 12.46 -12.13
C PHE A 226 16.46 11.73 -12.44
N GLU A 227 17.37 11.70 -11.46
CA GLU A 227 18.59 10.90 -11.49
C GLU A 227 18.74 10.19 -10.15
N ILE A 228 18.82 8.84 -10.16
CA ILE A 228 19.00 8.06 -8.93
C ILE A 228 20.46 8.21 -8.47
N LEU A 229 20.66 8.73 -7.27
CA LEU A 229 21.98 8.85 -6.64
C LEU A 229 22.28 7.64 -5.77
N ALA A 230 21.27 7.17 -5.02
CA ALA A 230 21.37 5.97 -4.19
C ALA A 230 19.99 5.34 -4.00
N SER A 231 19.94 4.03 -3.88
CA SER A 231 18.74 3.29 -3.52
C SER A 231 19.07 2.08 -2.66
N THR A 232 18.17 1.74 -1.73
CA THR A 232 18.29 0.53 -0.89
C THR A 232 16.96 -0.19 -0.91
N PRO A 233 16.91 -1.47 -1.31
CA PRO A 233 15.70 -2.26 -1.25
C PRO A 233 15.19 -2.42 0.18
N MET A 234 13.87 -2.35 0.35
CA MET A 234 13.22 -2.67 1.63
C MET A 234 13.27 -4.17 1.89
N ILE A 235 13.63 -4.53 3.11
CA ILE A 235 13.56 -5.93 3.59
C ILE A 235 12.42 -6.04 4.58
N ASN A 236 11.25 -6.49 4.10
CA ASN A 236 10.03 -6.65 4.89
C ASN A 236 9.33 -7.96 4.49
N ASN A 237 8.63 -8.60 5.43
CA ASN A 237 7.95 -9.88 5.18
C ASN A 237 6.70 -9.75 4.28
N GLY A 238 6.05 -8.58 4.26
CA GLY A 238 4.82 -8.34 3.51
C GLY A 238 4.93 -7.31 2.40
N LEU A 239 5.97 -6.46 2.44
CA LEU A 239 6.13 -5.34 1.53
C LEU A 239 7.32 -5.50 0.59
N ARG A 240 7.20 -4.90 -0.59
CA ARG A 240 8.26 -4.78 -1.60
C ARG A 240 8.37 -3.33 -2.09
N GLY A 241 9.58 -2.82 -2.16
CA GLY A 241 9.90 -1.49 -2.66
C GLY A 241 11.27 -1.02 -2.21
N LEU A 242 11.46 0.28 -2.13
CA LEU A 242 12.70 0.90 -1.70
C LEU A 242 12.54 1.49 -0.30
N GLU A 243 13.39 1.07 0.64
CA GLU A 243 13.50 1.65 1.98
C GLU A 243 14.11 3.06 1.92
N HIS A 244 15.06 3.23 1.00
CA HIS A 244 15.71 4.52 0.74
C HIS A 244 15.83 4.75 -0.76
N LEU A 245 15.49 5.94 -1.20
CA LEU A 245 15.69 6.43 -2.55
C LEU A 245 16.17 7.88 -2.49
N GLU A 246 17.40 8.13 -2.93
CA GLU A 246 17.97 9.45 -3.09
C GLU A 246 18.01 9.81 -4.57
N VAL A 247 17.40 10.93 -4.93
CA VAL A 247 17.33 11.40 -6.31
C VAL A 247 17.79 12.85 -6.42
N ALA A 248 18.58 13.14 -7.42
CA ALA A 248 18.76 14.50 -7.91
C ALA A 248 17.62 14.83 -8.87
N VAL A 249 17.15 16.08 -8.81
CA VAL A 249 16.09 16.58 -9.69
C VAL A 249 16.60 17.77 -10.50
N GLN A 250 16.31 17.77 -11.79
CA GLN A 250 16.48 18.95 -12.63
C GLN A 250 15.14 19.68 -12.71
N THR A 251 15.14 20.98 -12.54
CA THR A 251 13.94 21.82 -12.65
C THR A 251 13.99 22.65 -13.92
N GLY A 252 12.83 22.89 -14.53
CA GLY A 252 12.68 23.72 -15.73
C GLY A 252 12.04 25.06 -15.42
#